data_0e33f59cc36f892f392228f95f97caaa
#
_entry.id   0e33f59cc36f892f392228f95f97caaa
#
_cell.length_a   1.000
_cell.length_b   1.000
_cell.length_c   1.000
_cell.angle_alpha   90.00
_cell.angle_beta   90.00
_cell.angle_gamma   90.00
#
_symmetry.space_group_name_H-M   'P 1'
#
loop_
_entity.id
_entity.type
_entity.pdbx_description
1 polymer ?
#
loop_
_entity_poly.entity_id
_entity_poly.type
_entity_poly.pdbx_seq_one_letter_code
_entity_poly.pdbx_strand_id
1 'polypeptide(L)'
;MDSYAWIEFFIGSKKGEKVLEILSSADEVITPALVLAELARKYIREGVDENTLKDRLKFVEENSIIICIDRELSIQGAKAYVELLDKAKREGKNKPGITDSILLALSRKYNAKVITGDEIGEGMKEVIFL
;
A
#
# COMPACT_ATOMS: atom_id res chain seq x y z
N MET A 1 -3.66 1.86 1.88
CA MET A 1 -3.55 1.62 0.43
C MET A 1 -2.08 1.58 0.04
N ASP A 2 -1.66 0.59 -0.71
CA ASP A 2 -0.25 0.45 -1.08
C ASP A 2 0.11 1.26 -2.34
N SER A 3 1.41 1.28 -2.68
CA SER A 3 1.89 2.00 -3.85
C SER A 3 1.33 1.44 -5.16
N TYR A 4 1.16 0.12 -5.26
CA TYR A 4 0.58 -0.52 -6.44
C TYR A 4 -0.82 0.03 -6.75
N ALA A 5 -1.67 0.10 -5.73
CA ALA A 5 -3.03 0.59 -5.90
C ALA A 5 -3.06 2.06 -6.35
N TRP A 6 -2.22 2.91 -5.75
CA TRP A 6 -2.11 4.30 -6.16
C TRP A 6 -1.62 4.46 -7.60
N ILE A 7 -0.63 3.65 -8.01
CA ILE A 7 -0.11 3.67 -9.38
C ILE A 7 -1.20 3.30 -10.38
N GLU A 8 -1.95 2.23 -10.12
CA GLU A 8 -3.05 1.81 -10.99
C GLU A 8 -4.14 2.88 -11.08
N PHE A 9 -4.42 3.55 -9.96
CA PHE A 9 -5.34 4.68 -9.94
C PHE A 9 -4.86 5.81 -10.87
N PHE A 10 -3.59 6.22 -10.77
CA PHE A 10 -3.06 7.31 -11.59
C PHE A 10 -2.97 6.95 -13.07
N ILE A 11 -2.77 5.69 -13.41
CA ILE A 11 -2.77 5.21 -14.81
C ILE A 11 -4.19 5.22 -15.38
N GLY A 12 -5.22 5.05 -14.55
CA GLY A 12 -6.60 4.91 -15.01
C GLY A 12 -6.90 3.54 -15.62
N SER A 13 -6.18 2.50 -15.21
CA SER A 13 -6.43 1.12 -15.61
C SER A 13 -7.77 0.59 -15.07
N LYS A 14 -8.17 -0.62 -15.49
CA LYS A 14 -9.34 -1.29 -14.89
C LYS A 14 -9.19 -1.50 -13.39
N LYS A 15 -7.98 -1.85 -12.94
CA LYS A 15 -7.66 -1.95 -11.53
C LYS A 15 -7.75 -0.58 -10.85
N GLY A 16 -7.31 0.47 -11.53
CA GLY A 16 -7.44 1.86 -11.06
C GLY A 16 -8.88 2.31 -10.93
N GLU A 17 -9.78 1.88 -11.82
CA GLU A 17 -11.22 2.14 -11.69
C GLU A 17 -11.78 1.52 -10.41
N LYS A 18 -11.37 0.30 -10.09
CA LYS A 18 -11.74 -0.36 -8.84
C LYS A 18 -11.22 0.40 -7.62
N VAL A 19 -10.01 0.92 -7.69
CA VAL A 19 -9.45 1.78 -6.65
C VAL A 19 -10.27 3.04 -6.49
N LEU A 20 -10.67 3.67 -7.59
CA LEU A 20 -11.52 4.86 -7.55
C LEU A 20 -12.86 4.58 -6.86
N GLU A 21 -13.50 3.45 -7.15
CA GLU A 21 -14.72 3.04 -6.48
C GLU A 21 -14.52 2.91 -4.97
N ILE A 22 -13.42 2.29 -4.56
CA ILE A 22 -13.06 2.14 -3.14
C ILE A 22 -12.83 3.51 -2.49
N LEU A 23 -12.07 4.40 -3.12
CA LEU A 23 -11.82 5.76 -2.63
C LEU A 23 -13.12 6.54 -2.46
N SER A 24 -14.06 6.37 -3.39
CA SER A 24 -15.35 7.09 -3.39
C SER A 24 -16.31 6.59 -2.31
N SER A 25 -16.19 5.34 -1.89
CA SER A 25 -17.13 4.70 -0.95
C SER A 25 -16.56 4.50 0.44
N ALA A 26 -15.25 4.56 0.63
CA ALA A 26 -14.62 4.38 1.93
C ALA A 26 -14.82 5.61 2.82
N ASP A 27 -15.09 5.38 4.10
CA ASP A 27 -15.20 6.47 5.09
C ASP A 27 -13.82 7.09 5.32
N GLU A 28 -12.77 6.26 5.39
CA GLU A 28 -11.39 6.70 5.57
C GLU A 28 -10.45 5.83 4.73
N VAL A 29 -9.41 6.44 4.21
CA VAL A 29 -8.32 5.77 3.50
C VAL A 29 -7.02 6.08 4.23
N ILE A 30 -6.24 5.05 4.51
CA ILE A 30 -4.95 5.18 5.22
C ILE A 30 -3.83 4.82 4.25
N THR A 31 -2.78 5.64 4.23
CA THR A 31 -1.58 5.40 3.46
C THR A 31 -0.35 5.56 4.38
N PRO A 32 0.49 4.52 4.52
CA PRO A 32 1.74 4.69 5.26
C PRO A 32 2.64 5.71 4.56
N ALA A 33 3.34 6.53 5.33
CA ALA A 33 4.27 7.53 4.78
C ALA A 33 5.33 6.90 3.86
N LEU A 34 5.74 5.66 4.14
CA LEU A 34 6.70 4.92 3.30
C LEU A 34 6.19 4.72 1.87
N VAL A 35 4.88 4.64 1.67
CA VAL A 35 4.29 4.54 0.33
C VAL A 35 4.57 5.78 -0.51
N LEU A 36 4.61 6.97 0.09
CA LEU A 36 4.98 8.19 -0.62
C LEU A 36 6.41 8.09 -1.17
N ALA A 37 7.34 7.54 -0.39
CA ALA A 37 8.72 7.33 -0.83
C ALA A 37 8.81 6.29 -1.95
N GLU A 38 8.02 5.23 -1.88
CA GLU A 38 7.95 4.22 -2.95
C GLU A 38 7.42 4.79 -4.26
N LEU A 39 6.38 5.59 -4.19
CA LEU A 39 5.81 6.29 -5.35
C LEU A 39 6.85 7.25 -5.96
N ALA A 40 7.51 8.04 -5.13
CA ALA A 40 8.54 8.97 -5.58
C ALA A 40 9.68 8.22 -6.28
N ARG A 41 10.17 7.15 -5.70
CA ARG A 41 11.24 6.32 -6.30
C ARG A 41 10.84 5.79 -7.66
N LYS A 42 9.64 5.24 -7.78
CA LYS A 42 9.13 4.70 -9.04
C LYS A 42 9.05 5.77 -10.13
N TYR A 43 8.43 6.89 -9.83
CA TYR A 43 8.22 7.95 -10.81
C TYR A 43 9.51 8.65 -11.21
N ILE A 44 10.44 8.85 -10.30
CA ILE A 44 11.77 9.37 -10.63
C ILE A 44 12.51 8.42 -11.59
N ARG A 45 12.45 7.12 -11.30
CA ARG A 45 13.07 6.11 -12.17
C ARG A 45 12.44 6.06 -13.56
N GLU A 46 11.16 6.35 -13.68
CA GLU A 46 10.43 6.41 -14.96
C GLU A 46 10.60 7.75 -15.69
N GLY A 47 11.31 8.71 -15.09
CA GLY A 47 11.56 10.01 -15.72
C GLY A 47 10.40 10.98 -15.66
N VAL A 48 9.46 10.78 -14.73
CA VAL A 48 8.36 11.72 -14.52
C VAL A 48 8.92 13.02 -13.96
N ASP A 49 8.46 14.15 -14.48
CA ASP A 49 8.93 15.45 -14.03
C ASP A 49 8.51 15.73 -12.56
N GLU A 50 9.31 16.55 -11.89
CA GLU A 50 9.14 16.79 -10.45
C GLU A 50 7.80 17.46 -10.10
N ASN A 51 7.30 18.34 -10.96
CA ASN A 51 6.01 18.99 -10.71
C ASN A 51 4.85 17.99 -10.77
N THR A 52 4.85 17.10 -11.76
CA THR A 52 3.86 16.03 -11.85
C THR A 52 3.96 15.10 -10.65
N LEU A 53 5.18 14.75 -10.24
CA LEU A 53 5.40 13.92 -9.06
C LEU A 53 4.85 14.58 -7.79
N LYS A 54 5.13 15.86 -7.58
CA LYS A 54 4.60 16.61 -6.44
C LYS A 54 3.08 16.61 -6.43
N ASP A 55 2.44 16.81 -7.58
CA ASP A 55 0.99 16.81 -7.70
C ASP A 55 0.39 15.45 -7.32
N ARG A 56 1.01 14.36 -7.76
CA ARG A 56 0.55 13.00 -7.43
C ARG A 56 0.69 12.70 -5.94
N LEU A 57 1.82 13.03 -5.33
CA LEU A 57 2.03 12.85 -3.90
C LEU A 57 1.06 13.70 -3.08
N LYS A 58 0.83 14.94 -3.51
CA LYS A 58 -0.14 15.83 -2.88
C LYS A 58 -1.56 15.24 -2.94
N PHE A 59 -1.93 14.66 -4.07
CA PHE A 59 -3.22 13.99 -4.20
C PHE A 59 -3.38 12.86 -3.18
N VAL A 60 -2.35 12.04 -3.00
CA VAL A 60 -2.35 10.96 -1.99
C VAL A 60 -2.52 11.55 -0.58
N GLU A 61 -1.78 12.61 -0.26
CA GLU A 61 -1.87 13.29 1.04
C GLU A 61 -3.25 13.89 1.30
N GLU A 62 -3.89 14.45 0.28
CA GLU A 62 -5.21 15.08 0.40
C GLU A 62 -6.36 14.07 0.47
N ASN A 63 -6.15 12.87 -0.05
CA ASN A 63 -7.19 11.83 -0.16
C ASN A 63 -6.98 10.62 0.75
N SER A 64 -6.00 10.68 1.63
CA SER A 64 -5.76 9.64 2.62
C SER A 64 -5.14 10.22 3.88
N ILE A 65 -5.25 9.46 4.96
CA ILE A 65 -4.57 9.78 6.22
C ILE A 65 -3.18 9.19 6.15
N ILE A 66 -2.16 10.03 6.19
CA ILE A 66 -0.77 9.59 6.15
C ILE A 66 -0.34 9.18 7.55
N ILE A 67 0.07 7.93 7.70
CA ILE A 67 0.53 7.38 8.97
C ILE A 67 2.05 7.21 8.94
N CYS A 68 2.73 7.88 9.86
CA CYS A 68 4.16 7.72 10.08
C CYS A 68 4.44 6.46 10.88
N ILE A 69 5.62 5.86 10.67
CA ILE A 69 6.02 4.65 11.37
C ILE A 69 6.60 5.04 12.73
N ASP A 70 5.89 4.69 13.80
CA ASP A 70 6.33 4.88 15.18
C ASP A 70 6.92 3.59 15.76
N ARG A 71 7.26 3.63 17.05
CA ARG A 71 7.84 2.47 17.75
C ARG A 71 6.93 1.26 17.73
N GLU A 72 5.66 1.45 18.08
CA GLU A 72 4.69 0.35 18.15
C GLU A 72 4.42 -0.24 16.77
N LEU A 73 4.22 0.59 15.77
CA LEU A 73 4.00 0.12 14.41
C LEU A 73 5.22 -0.62 13.85
N SER A 74 6.44 -0.18 14.21
CA SER A 74 7.67 -0.87 13.85
C SER A 74 7.70 -2.29 14.40
N ILE A 75 7.29 -2.48 15.65
CA ILE A 75 7.26 -3.80 16.30
C ILE A 75 6.17 -4.67 15.66
N GLN A 76 4.97 -4.16 15.51
CA GLN A 76 3.87 -4.91 14.92
C GLN A 76 4.13 -5.24 13.44
N GLY A 77 4.74 -4.32 12.72
CA GLY A 77 5.16 -4.56 11.35
C GLY A 77 6.22 -5.66 11.24
N ALA A 78 7.19 -5.68 12.14
CA ALA A 78 8.21 -6.74 12.17
C ALA A 78 7.61 -8.11 12.45
N LYS A 79 6.65 -8.20 13.37
CA LYS A 79 5.90 -9.44 13.65
C LYS A 79 5.10 -9.89 12.42
N ALA A 80 4.41 -8.97 11.77
CA ALA A 80 3.66 -9.25 10.54
C ALA A 80 4.59 -9.70 9.40
N TYR A 81 5.81 -9.18 9.35
CA TYR A 81 6.81 -9.59 8.36
C TYR A 81 7.16 -11.07 8.50
N VAL A 82 7.37 -11.57 9.72
CA VAL A 82 7.64 -12.99 9.96
C VAL A 82 6.50 -13.86 9.42
N GLU A 83 5.27 -13.47 9.69
CA GLU A 83 4.08 -14.18 9.20
C GLU A 83 4.00 -14.18 7.67
N LEU A 84 4.21 -13.03 7.03
CA LEU A 84 4.20 -12.94 5.57
C LEU A 84 5.36 -13.72 4.92
N LEU A 85 6.54 -13.72 5.55
CA LEU A 85 7.69 -14.48 5.07
C LEU A 85 7.40 -15.98 5.09
N ASP A 86 6.78 -16.50 6.15
CA ASP A 86 6.39 -17.91 6.24
C ASP A 86 5.36 -18.25 5.17
N LYS A 87 4.37 -17.37 4.95
CA LYS A 87 3.38 -17.54 3.88
C LYS A 87 4.04 -17.59 2.51
N ALA A 88 4.97 -16.67 2.23
CA ALA A 88 5.69 -16.63 0.97
C ALA A 88 6.49 -17.92 0.72
N LYS A 89 7.16 -18.44 1.75
CA LYS A 89 7.91 -19.71 1.65
C LYS A 89 7.00 -20.89 1.36
N ARG A 90 5.85 -20.96 2.04
CA ARG A 90 4.88 -22.05 1.82
C ARG A 90 4.29 -22.03 0.41
N GLU A 91 4.08 -20.85 -0.15
CA GLU A 91 3.44 -20.65 -1.44
C GLU A 91 4.41 -20.51 -2.61
N GLY A 92 5.73 -20.56 -2.34
CA GLY A 92 6.75 -20.41 -3.37
C GLY A 92 6.77 -19.00 -3.99
N LYS A 93 6.37 -18.00 -3.24
CA LYS A 93 6.34 -16.59 -3.67
C LYS A 93 7.61 -15.85 -3.25
N ASN A 94 7.84 -14.69 -3.87
CA ASN A 94 8.92 -13.79 -3.51
C ASN A 94 8.80 -13.30 -2.07
N LYS A 95 9.92 -12.88 -1.48
CA LYS A 95 9.94 -12.30 -0.13
C LYS A 95 9.06 -11.05 -0.09
N PRO A 96 8.28 -10.86 0.99
CA PRO A 96 7.54 -9.62 1.19
C PRO A 96 8.50 -8.44 1.41
N GLY A 97 8.05 -7.25 1.07
CA GLY A 97 8.72 -6.02 1.47
C GLY A 97 8.28 -5.58 2.86
N ILE A 98 9.05 -4.69 3.48
CA ILE A 98 8.69 -4.14 4.81
C ILE A 98 7.38 -3.36 4.73
N THR A 99 7.09 -2.72 3.60
CA THR A 99 5.84 -1.98 3.40
C THR A 99 4.63 -2.90 3.47
N ASP A 100 4.71 -4.11 2.90
CA ASP A 100 3.63 -5.10 2.97
C ASP A 100 3.29 -5.45 4.42
N SER A 101 4.29 -5.64 5.25
CA SER A 101 4.11 -5.95 6.65
C SER A 101 3.57 -4.78 7.47
N ILE A 102 3.98 -3.55 7.15
CA ILE A 102 3.43 -2.34 7.76
C ILE A 102 1.94 -2.21 7.40
N LEU A 103 1.58 -2.43 6.15
CA LEU A 103 0.18 -2.41 5.70
C LEU A 103 -0.66 -3.45 6.43
N LEU A 104 -0.15 -4.66 6.60
CA LEU A 104 -0.86 -5.70 7.35
C LEU A 104 -1.05 -5.32 8.82
N ALA A 105 -0.01 -4.77 9.45
CA ALA A 105 -0.11 -4.30 10.83
C ALA A 105 -1.14 -3.16 10.97
N LEU A 106 -1.17 -2.22 10.04
CA LEU A 106 -2.15 -1.13 10.03
C LEU A 106 -3.58 -1.65 9.82
N SER A 107 -3.75 -2.62 8.92
CA SER A 107 -5.03 -3.27 8.69
C SER A 107 -5.61 -3.85 9.98
N ARG A 108 -4.79 -4.54 10.76
CA ARG A 108 -5.20 -5.14 12.02
C ARG A 108 -5.46 -4.09 13.10
N LYS A 109 -4.62 -3.07 13.18
CA LYS A 109 -4.76 -1.99 14.16
C LYS A 109 -6.06 -1.22 13.98
N TYR A 110 -6.43 -0.90 12.74
CA TYR A 110 -7.60 -0.09 12.43
C TYR A 110 -8.80 -0.88 11.95
N ASN A 111 -8.72 -2.20 11.95
CA ASN A 111 -9.76 -3.09 11.41
C ASN A 111 -10.18 -2.66 10.01
N ALA A 112 -9.19 -2.43 9.15
CA ALA A 112 -9.35 -1.97 7.78
C ALA A 112 -8.84 -3.01 6.80
N LYS A 113 -9.17 -2.85 5.50
CA LYS A 113 -8.67 -3.73 4.45
C LYS A 113 -7.43 -3.14 3.78
N VAL A 114 -6.47 -3.98 3.45
CA VAL A 114 -5.34 -3.62 2.59
C VAL A 114 -5.78 -3.70 1.13
N ILE A 115 -5.55 -2.65 0.38
CA ILE A 115 -5.82 -2.62 -1.05
C ILE A 115 -4.48 -2.77 -1.77
N THR A 116 -4.29 -3.89 -2.46
CA THR A 116 -3.02 -4.22 -3.12
C THR A 116 -3.23 -5.13 -4.33
N GLY A 117 -2.28 -5.09 -5.26
CA GLY A 117 -2.13 -6.09 -6.33
C GLY A 117 -0.91 -6.99 -6.12
N ASP A 118 -0.26 -6.91 -4.96
CA ASP A 118 0.87 -7.76 -4.62
C ASP A 118 0.40 -9.16 -4.24
N GLU A 119 0.97 -10.17 -4.89
CA GLU A 119 0.61 -11.59 -4.71
C GLU A 119 0.79 -12.08 -3.27
N ILE A 120 1.68 -11.48 -2.50
CA ILE A 120 1.94 -11.94 -1.11
C ILE A 120 0.69 -11.86 -0.24
N GLY A 121 -0.18 -10.88 -0.49
CA GLY A 121 -1.42 -10.70 0.26
C GLY A 121 -2.60 -11.50 -0.27
N GLU A 122 -2.48 -12.13 -1.43
CA GLU A 122 -3.59 -12.82 -2.07
C GLU A 122 -4.14 -13.94 -1.18
N GLY A 123 -5.45 -13.96 -1.02
CA GLY A 123 -6.15 -14.97 -0.20
C GLY A 123 -6.25 -14.62 1.28
N MET A 124 -5.60 -13.57 1.76
CA MET A 124 -5.73 -13.14 3.15
C MET A 124 -7.04 -12.38 3.37
N LYS A 125 -7.67 -12.61 4.53
CA LYS A 125 -8.94 -11.93 4.88
C LYS A 125 -8.82 -10.41 5.00
N GLU A 126 -7.61 -9.92 5.32
CA GLU A 126 -7.33 -8.50 5.46
C GLU A 126 -7.17 -7.79 4.12
N VAL A 127 -7.09 -8.53 3.01
CA VAL A 127 -6.68 -8.00 1.71
C VAL A 127 -7.84 -7.97 0.72
N ILE A 128 -8.01 -6.82 0.04
CA ILE A 128 -8.75 -6.73 -1.21
C ILE A 128 -7.70 -6.78 -2.32
N PHE A 129 -7.65 -7.89 -3.03
CA PHE A 129 -6.69 -8.11 -4.12
C PHE A 129 -7.24 -7.54 -5.43
N LEU A 130 -6.40 -6.72 -6.08
CA LEU A 130 -6.76 -6.05 -7.34
C LEU A 130 -6.55 -6.92 -8.58
#